data_ec1cf44aac257edfdf1662df48ec1e30
#
_entry.id   ec1cf44aac257edfdf1662df48ec1e30
#
_cell.length_a   1.000
_cell.length_b   1.000
_cell.length_c   1.000
_cell.angle_alpha   90.00
_cell.angle_beta   90.00
_cell.angle_gamma   90.00
#
_symmetry.space_group_name_H-M   'P 1'
#
loop_
_entity.id
_entity.type
_entity.pdbx_description
1 polymer ?
#
loop_
_entity_poly.entity_id
_entity_poly.type
_entity_poly.pdbx_seq_one_letter_code
_entity_poly.pdbx_strand_id
1 'polypeptide(L)'
;MSTFLLDVNVLIALVDPAHVQHEAAHDWFARIGHQSWATCPLTENGLLRIVGHARYPNSPGTPAAVAPLIAAMRTTAGHVFWPDDISLLDSAHIDAARLLGAAQVTDSYLLALASAHGGQLASFDRRLVTDAVRGGVRCLHLIG
;
A
#
# COMPACT_ATOMS: atom_id res chain seq x y z
N MET A 1 14.65 -8.54 -8.89
CA MET A 1 13.79 -8.65 -7.69
C MET A 1 12.77 -7.54 -7.70
N SER A 2 11.50 -7.86 -7.50
CA SER A 2 10.42 -6.90 -7.54
C SER A 2 10.34 -6.12 -6.23
N THR A 3 10.05 -4.82 -6.32
CA THR A 3 9.76 -4.00 -5.15
C THR A 3 8.26 -4.00 -4.92
N PHE A 4 7.84 -4.22 -3.69
CA PHE A 4 6.43 -4.23 -3.31
C PHE A 4 6.02 -2.90 -2.69
N LEU A 5 5.15 -2.16 -3.36
CA LEU A 5 4.45 -1.04 -2.72
C LEU A 5 3.42 -1.63 -1.76
N LEU A 6 3.52 -1.32 -0.49
CA LEU A 6 2.59 -1.86 0.50
C LEU A 6 1.31 -1.02 0.51
N ASP A 7 0.19 -1.67 0.21
CA ASP A 7 -1.13 -1.05 0.36
C ASP A 7 -1.35 -0.67 1.83
N VAL A 8 -2.22 0.31 2.07
CA VAL A 8 -2.51 0.78 3.43
C VAL A 8 -2.96 -0.37 4.33
N ASN A 9 -3.76 -1.31 3.82
CA ASN A 9 -4.20 -2.47 4.61
C ASN A 9 -3.02 -3.34 5.09
N VAL A 10 -1.96 -3.44 4.30
CA VAL A 10 -0.75 -4.18 4.71
C VAL A 10 0.01 -3.42 5.78
N LEU A 11 0.17 -2.10 5.61
CA LEU A 11 0.84 -1.27 6.62
C LEU A 11 0.10 -1.31 7.96
N ILE A 12 -1.23 -1.22 7.94
CA ILE A 12 -2.06 -1.32 9.15
C ILE A 12 -1.84 -2.67 9.83
N ALA A 13 -1.90 -3.77 9.07
CA ALA A 13 -1.72 -5.10 9.63
C ALA A 13 -0.33 -5.29 10.24
N LEU A 14 0.70 -4.66 9.67
CA LEU A 14 2.05 -4.73 10.21
C LEU A 14 2.20 -3.96 11.53
N VAL A 15 1.56 -2.80 11.68
CA VAL A 15 1.74 -1.95 12.86
C VAL A 15 0.75 -2.22 13.99
N ASP A 16 -0.39 -2.86 13.70
CA ASP A 16 -1.43 -3.12 14.69
C ASP A 16 -1.41 -4.60 15.14
N PRO A 17 -0.90 -4.89 16.35
CA PRO A 17 -0.81 -6.28 16.82
C PRO A 17 -2.17 -6.97 17.00
N ALA A 18 -3.26 -6.20 17.12
CA ALA A 18 -4.61 -6.74 17.27
C ALA A 18 -5.32 -6.95 15.93
N HIS A 19 -4.71 -6.55 14.81
CA HIS A 19 -5.31 -6.72 13.49
C HIS A 19 -5.40 -8.20 13.12
N VAL A 20 -6.55 -8.59 12.51
CA VAL A 20 -6.78 -10.02 12.21
C VAL A 20 -5.73 -10.59 11.25
N GLN A 21 -5.12 -9.76 10.42
CA GLN A 21 -4.10 -10.16 9.45
C GLN A 21 -2.67 -9.83 9.91
N HIS A 22 -2.49 -9.49 11.17
CA HIS A 22 -1.17 -9.11 11.70
C HIS A 22 -0.13 -10.20 11.49
N GLU A 23 -0.45 -11.44 11.86
CA GLU A 23 0.48 -12.56 11.71
C GLU A 23 0.77 -12.86 10.23
N ALA A 24 -0.26 -12.85 9.39
CA ALA A 24 -0.10 -13.08 7.96
C ALA A 24 0.77 -12.01 7.31
N ALA A 25 0.61 -10.75 7.69
CA ALA A 25 1.41 -9.65 7.18
C ALA A 25 2.88 -9.79 7.60
N HIS A 26 3.14 -10.06 8.87
CA HIS A 26 4.49 -10.23 9.37
C HIS A 26 5.18 -11.46 8.79
N ASP A 27 4.45 -12.56 8.63
CA ASP A 27 4.99 -13.77 8.02
C ASP A 27 5.40 -13.53 6.56
N TRP A 28 4.52 -12.89 5.78
CA TRP A 28 4.83 -12.54 4.39
C TRP A 28 6.01 -11.57 4.31
N PHE A 29 6.02 -10.55 5.17
CA PHE A 29 7.08 -9.54 5.17
C PHE A 29 8.43 -10.15 5.51
N ALA A 30 8.47 -11.02 6.51
CA ALA A 30 9.70 -11.70 6.93
C ALA A 30 10.25 -12.62 5.84
N ARG A 31 9.37 -13.30 5.09
CA ARG A 31 9.78 -14.24 4.05
C ARG A 31 10.07 -13.57 2.71
N ILE A 32 9.31 -12.56 2.34
CA ILE A 32 9.32 -12.01 0.98
C ILE A 32 9.49 -10.49 0.98
N GLY A 33 8.58 -9.76 1.62
CA GLY A 33 8.44 -8.32 1.41
C GLY A 33 9.61 -7.49 1.88
N HIS A 34 10.28 -7.90 2.96
CA HIS A 34 11.36 -7.12 3.58
C HIS A 34 12.55 -6.86 2.65
N GLN A 35 12.74 -7.67 1.63
CA GLN A 35 13.90 -7.56 0.75
C GLN A 35 13.89 -6.28 -0.08
N SER A 36 12.70 -5.89 -0.57
CA SER A 36 12.53 -4.65 -1.31
C SER A 36 11.07 -4.22 -1.23
N TRP A 37 10.80 -3.15 -0.52
CA TRP A 37 9.43 -2.66 -0.31
C TRP A 37 9.40 -1.16 -0.32
N ALA A 38 8.26 -0.60 -0.66
CA ALA A 38 8.09 0.83 -0.84
C ALA A 38 6.89 1.35 -0.06
N THR A 39 7.00 2.60 0.33
CA THR A 39 5.87 3.45 0.71
C THR A 39 5.85 4.66 -0.20
N CYS A 40 4.71 5.33 -0.27
CA CYS A 40 4.55 6.60 -0.96
C CYS A 40 3.77 7.56 -0.04
N PRO A 41 3.71 8.86 -0.37
CA PRO A 41 2.95 9.81 0.47
C PRO A 41 1.52 9.37 0.74
N LEU A 42 0.84 8.83 -0.27
CA LEU A 42 -0.55 8.41 -0.14
C LEU A 42 -0.73 7.26 0.87
N THR A 43 0.14 6.25 0.83
CA THR A 43 0.05 5.11 1.76
C THR A 43 0.48 5.48 3.16
N GLU A 44 1.51 6.32 3.31
CA GLU A 44 1.93 6.81 4.64
C GLU A 44 0.84 7.67 5.27
N ASN A 45 0.26 8.59 4.50
CA ASN A 45 -0.84 9.43 4.98
C ASN A 45 -2.06 8.59 5.37
N GLY A 46 -2.37 7.56 4.58
CA GLY A 46 -3.47 6.65 4.86
C GLY A 46 -3.30 5.92 6.18
N LEU A 47 -2.10 5.42 6.46
CA LEU A 47 -1.79 4.78 7.73
C LEU A 47 -1.96 5.74 8.91
N LEU A 48 -1.38 6.94 8.82
CA LEU A 48 -1.47 7.94 9.88
C LEU A 48 -2.91 8.34 10.15
N ARG A 49 -3.69 8.53 9.09
CA ARG A 49 -5.08 8.98 9.20
C ARG A 49 -5.99 7.91 9.79
N ILE A 50 -5.84 6.66 9.36
CA ILE A 50 -6.72 5.58 9.78
C ILE A 50 -6.38 5.11 11.20
N VAL A 51 -5.15 4.70 11.45
CA VAL A 51 -4.75 4.17 12.76
C VAL A 51 -4.66 5.29 13.81
N GLY A 52 -4.29 6.49 13.38
CA GLY A 52 -4.24 7.67 14.25
C GLY A 52 -5.60 8.25 14.59
N HIS A 53 -6.68 7.77 13.97
CA HIS A 53 -8.03 8.21 14.30
C HIS A 53 -8.46 7.63 15.65
N ALA A 54 -9.05 8.47 16.50
CA ALA A 54 -9.45 8.06 17.87
C ALA A 54 -10.44 6.90 17.88
N ARG A 55 -11.22 6.73 16.81
CA ARG A 55 -12.22 5.64 16.68
C ARG A 55 -11.65 4.35 16.11
N TYR A 56 -10.40 4.33 15.70
CA TYR A 56 -9.79 3.07 15.27
C TYR A 56 -9.66 2.16 16.51
N PRO A 57 -10.11 0.89 16.45
CA PRO A 57 -10.28 0.06 17.68
C PRO A 57 -9.03 -0.08 18.53
N ASN A 58 -7.85 -0.09 17.93
CA ASN A 58 -6.59 -0.23 18.65
C ASN A 58 -5.69 0.99 18.45
N SER A 59 -6.31 2.17 18.36
CA SER A 59 -5.57 3.40 18.09
C SER A 59 -4.71 3.82 19.28
N PRO A 60 -3.46 4.26 19.03
CA PRO A 60 -2.68 4.95 20.07
C PRO A 60 -3.19 6.38 20.34
N GLY A 61 -4.24 6.82 19.66
CA GLY A 61 -4.98 8.05 19.93
C GLY A 61 -4.80 9.16 18.92
N THR A 62 -3.62 9.33 18.35
CA THR A 62 -3.31 10.42 17.43
C THR A 62 -2.38 9.96 16.30
N PRO A 63 -2.38 10.67 15.15
CA PRO A 63 -1.37 10.43 14.13
C PRO A 63 0.06 10.61 14.64
N ALA A 64 0.27 11.54 15.57
CA ALA A 64 1.59 11.76 16.16
C ALA A 64 2.12 10.53 16.90
N ALA A 65 1.23 9.71 17.46
CA ALA A 65 1.61 8.46 18.13
C ALA A 65 1.90 7.33 17.13
N VAL A 66 1.32 7.38 15.93
CA VAL A 66 1.57 6.38 14.86
C VAL A 66 2.85 6.69 14.10
N ALA A 67 3.16 7.96 13.89
CA ALA A 67 4.29 8.39 13.07
C ALA A 67 5.63 7.72 13.43
N PRO A 68 6.01 7.56 14.72
CA PRO A 68 7.26 6.89 15.05
C PRO A 68 7.32 5.42 14.60
N LEU A 69 6.17 4.74 14.52
CA LEU A 69 6.12 3.34 14.11
C LEU A 69 6.51 3.19 12.64
N ILE A 70 5.89 3.99 11.76
CA ILE A 70 6.23 3.93 10.34
C ILE A 70 7.61 4.53 10.06
N ALA A 71 8.01 5.57 10.80
CA ALA A 71 9.34 6.14 10.68
C ALA A 71 10.42 5.10 10.99
N ALA A 72 10.23 4.28 12.03
CA ALA A 72 11.14 3.20 12.36
C ALA A 72 11.20 2.13 11.25
N MET A 73 10.06 1.74 10.70
CA MET A 73 10.01 0.78 9.59
C MET A 73 10.80 1.28 8.38
N ARG A 74 10.71 2.57 8.07
CA ARG A 74 11.40 3.18 6.93
C ARG A 74 12.92 3.15 7.05
N THR A 75 13.48 2.92 8.23
CA THR A 75 14.92 2.80 8.42
C THR A 75 15.47 1.43 8.04
N THR A 76 14.62 0.45 7.74
CA THR A 76 15.06 -0.88 7.35
C THR A 76 15.72 -0.88 5.97
N ALA A 77 16.68 -1.78 5.77
CA ALA A 77 17.53 -1.77 4.57
C ALA A 77 16.77 -1.95 3.27
N GLY A 78 15.63 -2.64 3.29
CA GLY A 78 14.83 -2.93 2.08
C GLY A 78 13.87 -1.83 1.69
N HIS A 79 13.72 -0.76 2.48
CA HIS A 79 12.75 0.28 2.23
C HIS A 79 13.19 1.28 1.16
N VAL A 80 12.25 1.63 0.27
CA VAL A 80 12.38 2.71 -0.72
C VAL A 80 11.17 3.62 -0.60
N PHE A 81 11.38 4.92 -0.65
CA PHE A 81 10.29 5.88 -0.72
C PHE A 81 10.04 6.26 -2.18
N TRP A 82 8.80 6.08 -2.66
CA TRP A 82 8.39 6.50 -3.99
C TRP A 82 7.57 7.80 -3.90
N PRO A 83 7.92 8.84 -4.66
CA PRO A 83 7.05 10.00 -4.76
C PRO A 83 5.76 9.64 -5.50
N ASP A 84 4.68 10.39 -5.27
CA ASP A 84 3.43 10.27 -6.04
C ASP A 84 3.61 11.02 -7.37
N ASP A 85 4.34 10.42 -8.30
CA ASP A 85 4.85 11.08 -9.51
C ASP A 85 4.13 10.67 -10.79
N ILE A 86 2.97 10.05 -10.69
CA ILE A 86 2.12 9.76 -11.84
C ILE A 86 0.74 10.39 -11.66
N SER A 87 -0.02 10.42 -12.75
CA SER A 87 -1.40 10.89 -12.76
C SER A 87 -2.33 9.80 -13.28
N LEU A 88 -3.53 9.69 -12.67
CA LEU A 88 -4.59 8.84 -13.21
C LEU A 88 -5.07 9.28 -14.60
N LEU A 89 -4.69 10.49 -15.02
CA LEU A 89 -5.04 11.02 -16.34
C LEU A 89 -3.97 10.69 -17.39
N ASP A 90 -2.88 10.03 -16.99
CA ASP A 90 -1.80 9.62 -17.89
C ASP A 90 -2.16 8.31 -18.57
N SER A 91 -2.39 8.37 -19.89
CA SER A 91 -2.80 7.22 -20.69
C SER A 91 -1.70 6.16 -20.87
N ALA A 92 -0.45 6.46 -20.51
CA ALA A 92 0.63 5.47 -20.58
C ALA A 92 0.41 4.31 -19.61
N HIS A 93 -0.21 4.56 -18.45
CA HIS A 93 -0.42 3.55 -17.42
C HIS A 93 -1.88 3.23 -17.16
N ILE A 94 -2.79 4.15 -17.50
CA ILE A 94 -4.19 4.08 -17.11
C ILE A 94 -5.11 4.30 -18.29
N ASP A 95 -6.17 3.52 -18.36
CA ASP A 95 -7.32 3.78 -19.17
C ASP A 95 -8.42 4.39 -18.29
N ALA A 96 -8.50 5.72 -18.27
CA ALA A 96 -9.41 6.45 -17.39
C ALA A 96 -10.89 6.13 -17.68
N ALA A 97 -11.22 5.65 -18.89
CA ALA A 97 -12.58 5.24 -19.24
C ALA A 97 -13.04 4.01 -18.43
N ARG A 98 -12.12 3.29 -17.81
CA ARG A 98 -12.42 2.13 -16.97
C ARG A 98 -12.47 2.44 -15.48
N LEU A 99 -12.34 3.69 -15.09
CA LEU A 99 -12.56 4.14 -13.71
C LEU A 99 -14.07 4.33 -13.51
N LEU A 100 -14.77 3.25 -13.20
CA LEU A 100 -16.23 3.21 -13.19
C LEU A 100 -16.82 3.45 -11.79
N GLY A 101 -16.03 3.42 -10.74
CA GLY A 101 -16.50 3.62 -9.38
C GLY A 101 -15.53 4.43 -8.56
N ALA A 102 -16.05 5.29 -7.68
CA ALA A 102 -15.24 6.12 -6.81
C ALA A 102 -14.31 5.30 -5.91
N ALA A 103 -14.77 4.12 -5.48
CA ALA A 103 -13.98 3.25 -4.60
C ALA A 103 -12.73 2.68 -5.27
N GLN A 104 -12.67 2.64 -6.61
CA GLN A 104 -11.51 2.09 -7.30
C GLN A 104 -10.40 3.13 -7.55
N VAL A 105 -10.64 4.41 -7.28
CA VAL A 105 -9.70 5.49 -7.65
C VAL A 105 -8.35 5.34 -6.95
N THR A 106 -8.33 5.23 -5.64
CA THR A 106 -7.08 5.11 -4.88
C THR A 106 -6.35 3.81 -5.20
N ASP A 107 -7.07 2.70 -5.28
CA ASP A 107 -6.47 1.40 -5.60
C ASP A 107 -5.85 1.40 -7.00
N SER A 108 -6.53 1.98 -7.97
CA SER A 108 -6.02 2.10 -9.34
C SER A 108 -4.77 2.99 -9.38
N TYR A 109 -4.76 4.07 -8.61
CA TYR A 109 -3.59 4.94 -8.50
C TYR A 109 -2.38 4.18 -7.95
N LEU A 110 -2.54 3.48 -6.84
CA LEU A 110 -1.44 2.73 -6.22
C LEU A 110 -0.93 1.62 -7.13
N LEU A 111 -1.84 0.93 -7.80
CA LEU A 111 -1.48 -0.12 -8.74
C LEU A 111 -0.69 0.45 -9.93
N ALA A 112 -1.13 1.58 -10.45
CA ALA A 112 -0.43 2.26 -11.56
C ALA A 112 0.92 2.81 -11.12
N LEU A 113 1.01 3.35 -9.91
CA LEU A 113 2.28 3.82 -9.36
C LEU A 113 3.29 2.68 -9.25
N ALA A 114 2.85 1.53 -8.73
CA ALA A 114 3.69 0.34 -8.65
C ALA A 114 4.16 -0.10 -10.05
N SER A 115 3.25 -0.11 -11.02
CA SER A 115 3.60 -0.45 -12.41
C SER A 115 4.62 0.52 -12.99
N ALA A 116 4.43 1.81 -12.79
CA ALA A 116 5.33 2.85 -13.31
C ALA A 116 6.74 2.73 -12.73
N HIS A 117 6.87 2.26 -11.50
CA HIS A 117 8.15 2.03 -10.85
C HIS A 117 8.70 0.60 -11.06
N GLY A 118 8.08 -0.19 -11.91
CA GLY A 118 8.55 -1.55 -12.22
C GLY A 118 8.35 -2.56 -11.10
N GLY A 119 7.46 -2.25 -10.16
CA GLY A 119 7.16 -3.11 -9.02
C GLY A 119 5.76 -3.68 -9.03
N GLN A 120 5.31 -4.10 -7.87
CA GLN A 120 3.96 -4.63 -7.66
C GLN A 120 3.33 -3.97 -6.43
N LEU A 121 2.00 -3.83 -6.46
CA LEU A 121 1.23 -3.46 -5.28
C LEU A 121 0.94 -4.73 -4.47
N ALA A 122 1.38 -4.77 -3.22
CA ALA A 122 1.05 -5.85 -2.30
C ALA A 122 -0.17 -5.45 -1.47
N SER A 123 -1.20 -6.29 -1.47
CA SER A 123 -2.47 -6.00 -0.82
C SER A 123 -3.12 -7.27 -0.30
N PHE A 124 -3.96 -7.12 0.74
CA PHE A 124 -4.87 -8.18 1.20
C PHE A 124 -6.21 -8.14 0.49
N ASP A 125 -6.51 -7.08 -0.27
CA ASP A 125 -7.84 -6.88 -0.84
C ASP A 125 -8.05 -7.72 -2.10
N ARG A 126 -8.77 -8.82 -1.95
CA ARG A 126 -9.11 -9.73 -3.06
C ARG A 126 -10.14 -9.15 -4.02
N ARG A 127 -10.79 -8.04 -3.66
CA ARG A 127 -11.79 -7.37 -4.49
C ARG A 127 -11.21 -6.17 -5.24
N LEU A 128 -9.92 -5.92 -5.13
CA LEU A 128 -9.25 -4.81 -5.78
C LEU A 128 -9.42 -4.92 -7.29
N VAL A 129 -10.00 -3.87 -7.91
CA VAL A 129 -10.28 -3.84 -9.34
C VAL A 129 -9.04 -3.35 -10.08
N THR A 130 -8.54 -4.17 -11.01
CA THR A 130 -7.32 -3.88 -11.77
C THR A 130 -7.60 -3.35 -13.19
N ASP A 131 -8.85 -3.23 -13.59
CA ASP A 131 -9.25 -3.07 -14.98
C ASP A 131 -8.76 -1.76 -15.61
N ALA A 132 -8.66 -0.69 -14.82
CA ALA A 132 -8.25 0.62 -15.33
C ALA A 132 -6.74 0.75 -15.53
N VAL A 133 -5.96 -0.18 -15.00
CA VAL A 133 -4.49 -0.11 -15.06
C VAL A 133 -3.97 -1.08 -16.12
N ARG A 134 -3.17 -0.55 -17.04
CA ARG A 134 -2.57 -1.37 -18.11
C ARG A 134 -1.62 -2.39 -17.48
N GLY A 135 -1.84 -3.67 -17.76
CA GLY A 135 -1.09 -4.75 -17.14
C GLY A 135 -1.34 -4.91 -15.64
N GLY A 136 -2.46 -4.39 -15.14
CA GLY A 136 -2.76 -4.32 -13.71
C GLY A 136 -2.76 -5.67 -13.00
N VAL A 137 -3.25 -6.72 -13.66
CA VAL A 137 -3.25 -8.06 -13.07
C VAL A 137 -1.84 -8.51 -12.68
N ARG A 138 -0.85 -8.23 -13.52
CA ARG A 138 0.55 -8.60 -13.27
C ARG A 138 1.21 -7.74 -12.20
N CYS A 139 0.67 -6.54 -11.95
CA CYS A 139 1.22 -5.60 -10.99
C CYS A 139 0.61 -5.75 -9.59
N LEU A 140 -0.36 -6.64 -9.42
CA LEU A 140 -0.99 -6.91 -8.14
C LEU A 140 -0.44 -8.20 -7.54
N HIS A 141 0.04 -8.10 -6.29
CA HIS A 141 0.46 -9.24 -5.48
C HIS A 141 -0.49 -9.36 -4.29
N LEU A 142 -1.34 -10.38 -4.30
CA LEU A 142 -2.25 -10.65 -3.18
C LEU A 142 -1.53 -11.48 -2.13
N ILE A 143 -1.58 -11.00 -0.88
CA ILE A 143 -0.99 -11.70 0.26
C ILE A 143 -2.03 -12.66 0.84
N GLY A 144 -1.56 -13.82 1.16
CA GLY A 144 -2.40 -14.88 1.72
C GLY A 144 -2.84 -15.88 0.74
#